data_50ebefce545406b20aabd18860202929
#
_entry.id   50ebefce545406b20aabd18860202929
#
_cell.length_a   1.000
_cell.length_b   1.000
_cell.length_c   1.000
_cell.angle_alpha   90.00
_cell.angle_beta   90.00
_cell.angle_gamma   90.00
#
_symmetry.space_group_name_H-M   'P 1'
#
loop_
_entity.id
_entity.type
_entity.pdbx_description
1 polymer ?
#
loop_
_entity_poly.entity_id
_entity_poly.type
_entity_poly.pdbx_seq_one_letter_code
_entity_poly.pdbx_strand_id
1 'polypeptide(L)'
;YLELIGTIGEHIAKDIDNFSGDRETLAYHLNLVLTEATSNAIKHTNNNPKDTVRINIHIQDNELIIRVFDHGQGFDLDNLPLPDFDQPKENGMGIFFIRTLMDSVTYTKHSDGNILEIIKYL
;
A
#
# COMPACT_ATOMS: atom_id res chain seq x y z
N TYR A 1 12.66 4.63 -8.30
CA TYR A 1 11.92 3.50 -7.71
C TYR A 1 10.40 3.63 -7.88
N LEU A 2 9.84 4.83 -7.67
CA LEU A 2 8.39 5.02 -7.79
C LEU A 2 7.89 4.89 -9.23
N GLU A 3 8.71 5.17 -10.21
CA GLU A 3 8.37 4.97 -11.62
C GLU A 3 8.21 3.49 -11.97
N LEU A 4 9.04 2.62 -11.38
CA LEU A 4 8.91 1.18 -11.57
C LEU A 4 7.63 0.63 -10.97
N ILE A 5 7.14 1.22 -9.87
CA ILE A 5 5.91 0.80 -9.22
C ILE A 5 4.70 0.98 -10.16
N GLY A 6 4.66 2.08 -10.92
CA GLY A 6 3.60 2.30 -11.90
C GLY A 6 3.51 1.19 -12.94
N THR A 7 4.65 0.71 -13.41
CA THR A 7 4.72 -0.41 -14.35
C THR A 7 4.22 -1.71 -13.71
N ILE A 8 4.56 -1.93 -12.44
CA ILE A 8 4.13 -3.14 -11.71
C ILE A 8 2.61 -3.20 -11.60
N GLY A 9 1.96 -2.08 -11.27
CA GLY A 9 0.50 -2.03 -11.16
C GLY A 9 -0.19 -2.42 -12.46
N GLU A 10 0.32 -1.96 -13.59
CA GLU A 10 -0.22 -2.32 -14.91
C GLU A 10 -0.06 -3.81 -15.19
N HIS A 11 1.11 -4.38 -14.89
CA HIS A 11 1.34 -5.81 -15.09
C HIS A 11 0.41 -6.67 -14.23
N ILE A 12 0.23 -6.30 -12.97
CA ILE A 12 -0.68 -7.02 -12.08
C ILE A 12 -2.10 -7.00 -12.62
N ALA A 13 -2.57 -5.83 -13.04
CA ALA A 13 -3.93 -5.70 -13.57
C ALA A 13 -4.16 -6.55 -14.82
N LYS A 14 -3.15 -6.69 -15.66
CA LYS A 14 -3.24 -7.54 -16.87
C LYS A 14 -3.27 -9.02 -16.56
N ASP A 15 -2.58 -9.44 -15.49
CA ASP A 15 -2.44 -10.85 -15.15
C ASP A 15 -3.62 -11.40 -14.34
N ILE A 16 -4.52 -10.54 -13.89
CA ILE A 16 -5.72 -10.98 -13.16
C ILE A 16 -6.74 -11.56 -14.15
N ASP A 17 -7.08 -12.83 -13.95
CA ASP A 17 -8.11 -13.50 -14.74
C ASP A 17 -9.50 -13.16 -14.20
N ASN A 18 -10.47 -13.07 -15.11
CA ASN A 18 -11.90 -12.96 -14.77
C ASN A 18 -12.26 -11.74 -13.90
N PHE A 19 -11.46 -10.68 -13.96
CA PHE A 19 -11.80 -9.43 -13.27
C PHE A 19 -12.99 -8.77 -14.00
N SER A 20 -14.09 -8.54 -13.28
CA SER A 20 -15.32 -7.99 -13.84
C SER A 20 -15.33 -6.47 -13.96
N GLY A 21 -14.40 -5.77 -13.31
CA GLY A 21 -14.31 -4.32 -13.34
C GLY A 21 -13.45 -3.79 -14.46
N ASP A 22 -13.20 -2.49 -14.42
CA ASP A 22 -12.34 -1.79 -15.36
C ASP A 22 -10.86 -2.00 -14.97
N ARG A 23 -10.12 -2.67 -15.86
CA ARG A 23 -8.70 -2.97 -15.61
C ARG A 23 -7.84 -1.72 -15.59
N GLU A 24 -8.16 -0.71 -16.37
CA GLU A 24 -7.41 0.56 -16.35
C GLU A 24 -7.58 1.27 -15.02
N THR A 25 -8.80 1.29 -14.49
CA THR A 25 -9.06 1.85 -13.16
C THR A 25 -8.35 1.06 -12.08
N LEU A 26 -8.37 -0.28 -12.17
CA LEU A 26 -7.65 -1.13 -11.22
C LEU A 26 -6.16 -0.84 -11.25
N ALA A 27 -5.56 -0.74 -12.45
CA ALA A 27 -4.15 -0.43 -12.60
C ALA A 27 -3.81 0.92 -11.96
N TYR A 28 -4.64 1.93 -12.18
CA TYR A 28 -4.45 3.26 -11.59
C TYR A 28 -4.51 3.20 -10.06
N HIS A 29 -5.49 2.51 -9.51
CA HIS A 29 -5.62 2.35 -8.06
C HIS A 29 -4.44 1.60 -7.46
N LEU A 30 -3.98 0.54 -8.12
CA LEU A 30 -2.82 -0.23 -7.66
C LEU A 30 -1.55 0.61 -7.68
N ASN A 31 -1.34 1.41 -8.73
CA ASN A 31 -0.20 2.30 -8.80
C ASN A 31 -0.21 3.30 -7.65
N LEU A 32 -1.35 3.90 -7.37
CA LEU A 32 -1.48 4.86 -6.28
C LEU A 32 -1.25 4.21 -4.92
N VAL A 33 -1.87 3.05 -4.68
CA VAL A 33 -1.74 2.31 -3.42
C VAL A 33 -0.29 1.89 -3.18
N LEU A 34 0.37 1.31 -4.20
CA LEU A 34 1.76 0.86 -4.07
C LEU A 34 2.70 2.03 -3.83
N THR A 35 2.50 3.15 -4.54
CA THR A 35 3.31 4.34 -4.36
C THR A 35 3.17 4.89 -2.94
N GLU A 36 1.95 5.03 -2.46
CA GLU A 36 1.70 5.57 -1.13
C GLU A 36 2.19 4.64 -0.02
N ALA A 37 1.96 3.33 -0.16
CA ALA A 37 2.41 2.35 0.82
C ALA A 37 3.94 2.31 0.90
N THR A 38 4.62 2.34 -0.25
CA THR A 38 6.07 2.32 -0.31
C THR A 38 6.67 3.60 0.26
N SER A 39 6.14 4.76 -0.13
CA SER A 39 6.60 6.05 0.39
C SER A 39 6.45 6.12 1.90
N ASN A 40 5.33 5.63 2.42
CA ASN A 40 5.04 5.61 3.84
C ASN A 40 6.06 4.72 4.59
N ALA A 41 6.32 3.53 4.06
CA ALA A 41 7.29 2.61 4.65
C ALA A 41 8.70 3.21 4.66
N ILE A 42 9.11 3.86 3.58
CA ILE A 42 10.42 4.51 3.49
C ILE A 42 10.55 5.63 4.55
N LYS A 43 9.50 6.42 4.72
CA LYS A 43 9.50 7.47 5.75
C LYS A 43 9.66 6.91 7.16
N HIS A 44 9.11 5.74 7.42
CA HIS A 44 9.16 5.10 8.73
C HIS A 44 10.50 4.45 9.04
N THR A 45 11.38 4.25 8.06
CA THR A 45 12.71 3.68 8.30
C THR A 45 13.70 4.68 8.90
N ASN A 46 13.32 5.94 9.06
CA ASN A 46 14.19 7.00 9.57
C ASN A 46 15.48 7.17 8.77
N ASN A 47 15.44 6.88 7.48
CA ASN A 47 16.56 6.96 6.55
C ASN A 47 17.76 6.08 6.96
N ASN A 48 17.53 5.01 7.73
CA ASN A 48 18.59 4.07 8.05
C ASN A 48 18.90 3.23 6.80
N PRO A 49 20.13 3.33 6.25
CA PRO A 49 20.45 2.59 5.01
C PRO A 49 20.47 1.08 5.16
N LYS A 50 20.47 0.56 6.39
CA LYS A 50 20.41 -0.87 6.65
C LYS A 50 18.98 -1.40 6.67
N ASP A 51 18.01 -0.52 6.84
CA ASP A 51 16.61 -0.92 6.84
C ASP A 51 16.13 -1.09 5.40
N THR A 52 15.50 -2.22 5.14
CA THR A 52 14.96 -2.54 3.83
C THR A 52 13.44 -2.55 3.91
N VAL A 53 12.81 -2.14 2.81
CA VAL A 53 11.36 -2.26 2.63
C VAL A 53 11.14 -3.40 1.64
N ARG A 54 10.34 -4.37 2.03
CA ARG A 54 10.02 -5.52 1.18
C ARG A 54 8.53 -5.50 0.86
N ILE A 55 8.20 -5.75 -0.39
CA ILE A 55 6.82 -5.79 -0.85
C ILE A 55 6.53 -7.16 -1.44
N ASN A 56 5.51 -7.83 -0.92
CA ASN A 56 4.99 -9.08 -1.48
C ASN A 56 3.62 -8.82 -2.06
N ILE A 57 3.40 -9.31 -3.27
CA ILE A 57 2.11 -9.19 -3.97
C ILE A 57 1.74 -10.57 -4.46
N HIS A 58 0.53 -11.04 -4.10
CA HIS A 58 0.05 -12.30 -4.65
C HIS A 58 -1.47 -12.28 -4.76
N ILE A 59 -1.96 -13.19 -5.59
CA ILE A 59 -3.39 -13.35 -5.86
C ILE A 59 -3.78 -14.75 -5.38
N GLN A 60 -4.79 -14.81 -4.53
CA GLN A 60 -5.29 -16.06 -3.96
C GLN A 60 -6.78 -15.92 -3.67
N ASP A 61 -7.57 -16.91 -4.09
CA ASP A 61 -9.00 -17.00 -3.78
C ASP A 61 -9.79 -15.73 -4.13
N ASN A 62 -9.50 -15.15 -5.31
CA ASN A 62 -10.12 -13.92 -5.79
C ASN A 62 -9.81 -12.71 -4.92
N GLU A 63 -8.68 -12.72 -4.24
CA GLU A 63 -8.16 -11.59 -3.50
C GLU A 63 -6.78 -11.22 -4.01
N LEU A 64 -6.55 -9.93 -4.17
CA LEU A 64 -5.22 -9.38 -4.41
C LEU A 64 -4.67 -8.93 -3.06
N ILE A 65 -3.57 -9.52 -2.63
CA ILE A 65 -2.98 -9.27 -1.31
C ILE A 65 -1.61 -8.61 -1.48
N ILE A 66 -1.46 -7.44 -0.89
CA ILE A 66 -0.21 -6.69 -0.88
C ILE A 66 0.27 -6.60 0.56
N ARG A 67 1.50 -7.03 0.80
CA ARG A 67 2.13 -6.91 2.12
C ARG A 67 3.39 -6.08 2.01
N VAL A 68 3.49 -5.03 2.83
CA VAL A 68 4.65 -4.14 2.89
C VAL A 68 5.31 -4.33 4.25
N PHE A 69 6.57 -4.77 4.24
CA PHE A 69 7.36 -5.03 5.43
C PHE A 69 8.36 -3.89 5.64
N ASP A 70 8.37 -3.32 6.84
CA ASP A 70 9.34 -2.29 7.20
C ASP A 70 9.88 -2.55 8.61
N HIS A 71 10.97 -1.88 8.96
CA HIS A 71 11.64 -2.01 10.26
C HIS A 71 11.60 -0.71 11.06
N GLY A 72 10.76 0.24 10.66
CA GLY A 72 10.64 1.52 11.33
C GLY A 72 9.89 1.44 12.65
N GLN A 73 9.62 2.60 13.23
CA GLN A 73 8.90 2.69 14.50
C GLN A 73 7.43 2.28 14.38
N GLY A 74 6.92 2.28 13.17
CA GLY A 74 5.52 2.00 12.93
C GLY A 74 4.61 3.18 13.25
N PHE A 75 3.32 2.96 13.11
CA PHE A 75 2.30 3.96 13.43
C PHE A 75 1.04 3.25 13.89
N ASP A 76 0.11 4.00 14.46
CA ASP A 76 -1.19 3.47 14.88
C ASP A 76 -2.22 3.76 13.79
N LEU A 77 -2.53 2.75 12.98
CA LEU A 77 -3.46 2.89 11.87
C LEU A 77 -4.86 3.30 12.33
N ASP A 78 -5.32 2.74 13.44
CA ASP A 78 -6.68 2.96 13.92
C ASP A 78 -6.91 4.35 14.49
N ASN A 79 -5.84 5.01 14.93
CA ASN A 79 -5.89 6.33 15.54
C ASN A 79 -5.37 7.44 14.64
N LEU A 80 -5.18 7.17 13.33
CA LEU A 80 -4.79 8.22 12.40
C LEU A 80 -5.95 9.21 12.24
N PRO A 81 -5.68 10.52 12.32
CA PRO A 81 -6.72 11.52 12.11
C PRO A 81 -7.18 11.53 10.66
N LEU A 82 -8.45 11.89 10.45
CA LEU A 82 -8.95 12.10 9.11
C LEU A 82 -8.19 13.27 8.46
N PRO A 83 -7.87 13.17 7.17
CA PRO A 83 -7.18 14.25 6.49
C PRO A 83 -8.08 15.49 6.39
N ASP A 84 -7.47 16.67 6.55
CA ASP A 84 -8.13 17.95 6.29
C ASP A 84 -7.89 18.31 4.83
N PHE A 85 -8.94 18.22 4.02
CA PHE A 85 -8.84 18.50 2.59
C PHE A 85 -8.61 19.97 2.28
N ASP A 86 -8.94 20.87 3.22
CA ASP A 86 -8.65 22.30 3.07
C ASP A 86 -7.19 22.64 3.33
N GLN A 87 -6.50 21.81 4.12
CA GLN A 87 -5.07 21.94 4.41
C GLN A 87 -4.40 20.57 4.30
N PRO A 88 -4.22 20.04 3.08
CA PRO A 88 -3.67 18.71 2.91
C PRO A 88 -2.23 18.65 3.42
N LYS A 89 -1.96 17.69 4.28
CA LYS A 89 -0.63 17.37 4.77
C LYS A 89 -0.10 16.17 4.01
N GLU A 90 1.19 16.18 3.71
CA GLU A 90 1.83 15.07 3.03
C GLU A 90 1.69 13.74 3.77
N ASN A 91 1.66 13.80 5.09
CA ASN A 91 1.57 12.62 5.94
C ASN A 91 0.11 12.38 6.35
N GLY A 92 -0.43 11.22 6.05
CA GLY A 92 -1.78 10.83 6.40
C GLY A 92 -2.74 10.71 5.22
N MET A 93 -2.50 11.48 4.15
CA MET A 93 -3.34 11.38 2.95
C MET A 93 -3.16 10.03 2.26
N GLY A 94 -1.93 9.52 2.21
CA GLY A 94 -1.63 8.26 1.56
C GLY A 94 -2.40 7.09 2.16
N ILE A 95 -2.39 6.95 3.48
CA ILE A 95 -3.13 5.89 4.17
C ILE A 95 -4.64 6.05 3.96
N PHE A 96 -5.13 7.29 3.97
CA PHE A 96 -6.54 7.56 3.68
C PHE A 96 -6.93 7.02 2.29
N PHE A 97 -6.12 7.29 1.27
CA PHE A 97 -6.40 6.80 -0.09
C PHE A 97 -6.34 5.27 -0.15
N ILE A 98 -5.38 4.65 0.52
CA ILE A 98 -5.29 3.20 0.57
C ILE A 98 -6.57 2.61 1.17
N ARG A 99 -7.04 3.15 2.29
CA ARG A 99 -8.25 2.66 2.96
C ARG A 99 -9.50 2.89 2.12
N THR A 100 -9.53 3.97 1.35
CA THR A 100 -10.67 4.29 0.49
C THR A 100 -10.75 3.39 -0.73
N LEU A 101 -9.59 3.07 -1.34
CA LEU A 101 -9.54 2.34 -2.60
C LEU A 101 -9.50 0.82 -2.43
N MET A 102 -9.07 0.33 -1.27
CA MET A 102 -8.92 -1.10 -1.01
C MET A 102 -10.00 -1.58 -0.05
N ASP A 103 -10.20 -2.90 -0.03
CA ASP A 103 -11.29 -3.51 0.76
C ASP A 103 -10.89 -3.78 2.20
N SER A 104 -9.61 -4.03 2.47
CA SER A 104 -9.12 -4.27 3.83
C SER A 104 -7.70 -3.73 3.96
N VAL A 105 -7.42 -3.04 5.06
CA VAL A 105 -6.09 -2.54 5.37
C VAL A 105 -5.83 -2.81 6.85
N THR A 106 -4.79 -3.59 7.15
CA THR A 106 -4.37 -3.87 8.53
C THR A 106 -2.89 -3.59 8.69
N TYR A 107 -2.51 -3.21 9.89
CA TYR A 107 -1.12 -2.93 10.22
C TYR A 107 -0.77 -3.64 11.52
N THR A 108 0.27 -4.47 11.47
CA THR A 108 0.68 -5.27 12.61
C THR A 108 2.14 -4.96 12.96
N LYS A 109 2.39 -4.68 14.24
CA LYS A 109 3.73 -4.46 14.75
C LYS A 109 4.26 -5.73 15.37
N HIS A 110 5.47 -6.12 14.97
CA HIS A 110 6.18 -7.27 15.51
C HIS A 110 7.55 -6.83 16.01
N SER A 111 8.19 -7.65 16.84
CA SER A 111 9.54 -7.38 17.31
C SER A 111 10.55 -7.31 16.15
N ASP A 112 10.29 -8.05 15.07
CA ASP A 112 11.18 -8.13 13.91
C ASP A 112 10.86 -7.10 12.83
N GLY A 113 9.80 -6.31 13.00
CA GLY A 113 9.39 -5.32 12.02
C GLY A 113 7.88 -5.18 11.96
N ASN A 114 7.40 -4.40 11.01
CA ASN A 114 5.99 -4.09 10.86
C ASN A 114 5.48 -4.60 9.52
N ILE A 115 4.19 -4.95 9.47
CA ILE A 115 3.54 -5.46 8.26
C ILE A 115 2.28 -4.66 8.00
N LEU A 116 2.23 -3.98 6.85
CA LEU A 116 1.01 -3.37 6.31
C LEU A 116 0.43 -4.35 5.31
N GLU A 117 -0.76 -4.86 5.58
CA GLU A 117 -1.46 -5.78 4.69
C GLU A 117 -2.66 -5.09 4.06
N ILE A 118 -2.71 -5.12 2.74
CA ILE A 118 -3.74 -4.46 1.94
C ILE A 118 -4.39 -5.51 1.06
N ILE A 119 -5.71 -5.59 1.09
CA ILE A 119 -6.47 -6.60 0.33
C ILE A 119 -7.49 -5.92 -0.56
N LYS A 120 -7.51 -6.32 -1.83
CA LYS A 120 -8.52 -5.93 -2.82
C LYS A 120 -9.26 -7.18 -3.27
N TYR A 121 -10.59 -7.18 -3.11
CA TYR A 121 -11.43 -8.27 -3.62
C TYR A 121 -11.60 -8.13 -5.14
N LEU A 122 -11.45 -9.25 -5.83
CA LEU A 122 -11.48 -9.29 -7.30
C LEU A 122 -12.80 -9.80 -7.90
#